data_5c75dd283999b1819e016b48ef97c4ea
#
_entry.id   5c75dd283999b1819e016b48ef97c4ea
#
_cell.length_a   1.000
_cell.length_b   1.000
_cell.length_c   1.000
_cell.angle_alpha   90.00
_cell.angle_beta   90.00
_cell.angle_gamma   90.00
#
_symmetry.space_group_name_H-M   'P 1'
#
loop_
_entity.id
_entity.type
_entity.pdbx_description
1 polymer ?
#
loop_
_entity_poly.entity_id
_entity_poly.type
_entity_poly.pdbx_seq_one_letter_code
_entity_poly.pdbx_strand_id
1 'polypeptide(L)'
;MYLIGDQPPYAAKLISTLQGIPTQLLDGLEPCAEPMTLDAVEDLYQVISNRNLYLLRSGLLHALIDGKPLFYIQEGDLIGLRQGLNAAPCTYRSEEPLVLVPYDRESLFRHIHASNRRQELFTQYILGQAALMSDALARSKPAEVRPVTGFQHFPAGAELIREGDEADHVFIITEGHAEAFVGGIKVGDVQRDEIFGAMALFTREKRSATVIASTPTTVMMIPKEQFLALMQSNPRIAHSLIESMARRIDLMNRELTHYKQLVAH
;
A
#
# COMPACT_ATOMS: atom_id res chain seq x y z
N MET A 1 -14.21 15.16 -6.92
CA MET A 1 -13.20 14.38 -6.15
C MET A 1 -12.43 13.48 -7.12
N TYR A 2 -11.10 13.51 -7.08
CA TYR A 2 -10.20 12.74 -7.95
C TYR A 2 -9.24 11.93 -7.09
N LEU A 3 -9.12 10.63 -7.37
CA LEU A 3 -8.23 9.74 -6.60
C LEU A 3 -6.77 9.87 -7.08
N ILE A 4 -5.82 9.60 -6.19
CA ILE A 4 -4.40 9.60 -6.52
C ILE A 4 -4.02 8.29 -7.21
N GLY A 5 -3.23 8.35 -8.29
CA GLY A 5 -2.76 7.21 -9.08
C GLY A 5 -3.54 6.97 -10.37
N ASP A 6 -3.19 5.90 -11.08
CA ASP A 6 -3.81 5.53 -12.34
C ASP A 6 -5.30 5.20 -12.17
N GLN A 7 -6.14 5.87 -12.94
CA GLN A 7 -7.57 5.68 -12.88
C GLN A 7 -8.03 4.73 -14.01
N PRO A 8 -8.83 3.71 -13.70
CA PRO A 8 -9.44 2.90 -14.74
C PRO A 8 -10.46 3.73 -15.54
N PRO A 9 -10.73 3.38 -16.81
CA PRO A 9 -11.63 4.15 -17.68
C PRO A 9 -13.03 4.41 -17.09
N TYR A 10 -13.58 3.45 -16.34
CA TYR A 10 -14.89 3.62 -15.70
C TYR A 10 -14.88 4.66 -14.57
N ALA A 11 -13.75 4.80 -13.84
CA ALA A 11 -13.63 5.79 -12.77
C ALA A 11 -13.68 7.23 -13.33
N ALA A 12 -13.08 7.48 -14.48
CA ALA A 12 -13.16 8.78 -15.15
C ALA A 12 -14.60 9.16 -15.48
N LYS A 13 -15.41 8.21 -16.01
CA LYS A 13 -16.83 8.42 -16.30
C LYS A 13 -17.64 8.68 -15.02
N LEU A 14 -17.39 7.92 -13.97
CA LEU A 14 -18.06 8.09 -12.67
C LEU A 14 -17.70 9.46 -12.06
N ILE A 15 -16.42 9.85 -12.04
CA ILE A 15 -15.96 11.15 -11.58
C ILE A 15 -16.68 12.28 -12.33
N SER A 16 -16.71 12.24 -13.67
CA SER A 16 -17.41 13.24 -14.48
C SER A 16 -18.90 13.33 -14.15
N THR A 17 -19.56 12.20 -13.90
CA THR A 17 -20.97 12.18 -13.49
C THR A 17 -21.16 12.84 -12.12
N LEU A 18 -20.28 12.55 -11.15
CA LEU A 18 -20.37 13.07 -9.79
C LEU A 18 -20.09 14.57 -9.72
N GLN A 19 -19.20 15.10 -10.55
CA GLN A 19 -18.84 16.54 -10.57
C GLN A 19 -20.04 17.45 -10.88
N GLY A 20 -20.99 17.03 -11.71
CA GLY A 20 -22.19 17.81 -12.03
C GLY A 20 -23.27 17.76 -10.97
N ILE A 21 -23.19 16.88 -9.97
CA ILE A 21 -24.26 16.70 -8.98
C ILE A 21 -24.32 17.86 -7.96
N PRO A 22 -23.21 18.35 -7.37
CA PRO A 22 -23.29 19.43 -6.39
C PRO A 22 -23.96 20.68 -6.91
N THR A 23 -23.69 21.09 -8.13
CA THR A 23 -24.36 22.25 -8.76
C THR A 23 -25.86 22.03 -8.86
N GLN A 24 -26.32 20.83 -9.23
CA GLN A 24 -27.74 20.50 -9.29
C GLN A 24 -28.39 20.44 -7.87
N LEU A 25 -27.64 20.00 -6.87
CA LEU A 25 -28.12 19.98 -5.47
C LEU A 25 -28.29 21.41 -4.90
N LEU A 26 -27.47 22.34 -5.34
CA LEU A 26 -27.46 23.73 -4.87
C LEU A 26 -28.38 24.63 -5.68
N ASP A 27 -28.95 24.11 -6.77
CA ASP A 27 -29.86 24.89 -7.61
C ASP A 27 -31.07 25.40 -6.81
N GLY A 28 -31.28 26.71 -6.82
CA GLY A 28 -32.32 27.40 -6.05
C GLY A 28 -32.02 27.57 -4.53
N LEU A 29 -30.80 27.25 -4.08
CA LEU A 29 -30.33 27.52 -2.72
C LEU A 29 -29.34 28.70 -2.73
N GLU A 30 -29.65 29.77 -1.99
CA GLU A 30 -28.75 30.90 -1.87
C GLU A 30 -27.58 30.60 -0.92
N PRO A 31 -26.35 31.03 -1.29
CA PRO A 31 -25.20 31.00 -0.36
C PRO A 31 -25.49 31.77 0.93
N CYS A 32 -24.91 31.30 2.04
CA CYS A 32 -25.09 31.97 3.33
C CYS A 32 -24.14 33.16 3.55
N ALA A 33 -23.16 33.36 2.67
CA ALA A 33 -22.28 34.54 2.62
C ALA A 33 -21.65 34.66 1.21
N GLU A 34 -21.01 35.81 0.97
CA GLU A 34 -20.25 36.03 -0.27
C GLU A 34 -19.15 35.01 -0.47
N PRO A 35 -18.83 34.66 -1.74
CA PRO A 35 -17.70 33.78 -2.06
C PRO A 35 -16.40 34.33 -1.46
N MET A 36 -15.61 33.43 -0.86
CA MET A 36 -14.32 33.79 -0.26
C MET A 36 -13.17 33.28 -1.12
N THR A 37 -12.18 34.13 -1.33
CA THR A 37 -10.90 33.73 -1.96
C THR A 37 -9.90 33.54 -0.84
N LEU A 38 -9.21 32.41 -0.87
CA LEU A 38 -8.11 32.08 0.03
C LEU A 38 -6.85 31.85 -0.79
N ASP A 39 -5.71 32.30 -0.27
CA ASP A 39 -4.41 31.92 -0.78
C ASP A 39 -4.10 30.45 -0.44
N ALA A 40 -2.85 30.03 -0.66
CA ALA A 40 -2.41 28.69 -0.24
C ALA A 40 -2.69 28.46 1.26
N VAL A 41 -3.25 27.31 1.61
CA VAL A 41 -3.60 26.95 2.99
C VAL A 41 -3.03 25.57 3.35
N GLU A 42 -2.47 25.47 4.54
CA GLU A 42 -1.97 24.17 5.07
C GLU A 42 -3.10 23.32 5.63
N ASP A 43 -4.11 23.92 6.25
CA ASP A 43 -5.32 23.24 6.68
C ASP A 43 -6.52 24.19 6.57
N LEU A 44 -7.42 23.85 5.68
CA LEU A 44 -8.59 24.67 5.35
C LEU A 44 -9.47 24.96 6.58
N TYR A 45 -9.63 23.99 7.50
CA TYR A 45 -10.49 24.17 8.66
C TYR A 45 -9.91 25.03 9.77
N GLN A 46 -8.67 25.48 9.65
CA GLN A 46 -8.14 26.54 10.51
C GLN A 46 -8.61 27.93 10.08
N VAL A 47 -9.06 28.09 8.84
CA VAL A 47 -9.45 29.39 8.28
C VAL A 47 -10.94 29.49 7.93
N ILE A 48 -11.66 28.37 7.84
CA ILE A 48 -13.10 28.34 7.54
C ILE A 48 -13.91 27.70 8.69
N SER A 49 -15.20 27.99 8.73
CA SER A 49 -16.12 27.42 9.70
C SER A 49 -16.45 25.95 9.35
N ASN A 50 -16.39 25.05 10.33
CA ASN A 50 -16.83 23.67 10.20
C ASN A 50 -18.37 23.51 10.23
N ARG A 51 -19.13 24.57 10.46
CA ARG A 51 -20.60 24.55 10.47
C ARG A 51 -21.20 24.60 9.08
N ASN A 52 -20.46 25.18 8.11
CA ASN A 52 -20.91 25.32 6.74
C ASN A 52 -20.43 24.17 5.86
N LEU A 53 -21.10 24.02 4.74
CA LEU A 53 -20.63 23.27 3.57
C LEU A 53 -20.14 24.28 2.54
N TYR A 54 -19.16 23.90 1.77
CA TYR A 54 -18.56 24.80 0.78
C TYR A 54 -18.53 24.13 -0.59
N LEU A 55 -18.95 24.87 -1.61
CA LEU A 55 -18.70 24.49 -3.00
C LEU A 55 -17.33 25.04 -3.39
N LEU A 56 -16.43 24.18 -3.86
CA LEU A 56 -15.18 24.62 -4.47
C LEU A 56 -15.49 25.17 -5.87
N ARG A 57 -15.39 26.48 -6.02
CA ARG A 57 -15.68 27.18 -7.28
C ARG A 57 -14.47 27.26 -8.20
N SER A 58 -13.27 27.34 -7.61
CA SER A 58 -12.00 27.34 -8.33
C SER A 58 -10.87 26.89 -7.41
N GLY A 59 -9.87 26.21 -7.96
CA GLY A 59 -8.70 25.72 -7.25
C GLY A 59 -8.69 24.21 -7.05
N LEU A 60 -7.70 23.73 -6.32
CA LEU A 60 -7.48 22.31 -6.03
C LEU A 60 -7.14 22.13 -4.55
N LEU A 61 -7.77 21.16 -3.90
CA LEU A 61 -7.48 20.80 -2.53
C LEU A 61 -6.98 19.35 -2.44
N HIS A 62 -5.94 19.15 -1.69
CA HIS A 62 -5.41 17.86 -1.33
C HIS A 62 -6.03 17.41 -0.01
N ALA A 63 -6.71 16.28 0.02
CA ALA A 63 -7.25 15.69 1.23
C ALA A 63 -6.25 14.69 1.81
N LEU A 64 -5.84 14.88 3.07
CA LEU A 64 -4.85 14.07 3.76
C LEU A 64 -5.44 13.49 5.06
N ILE A 65 -5.07 12.24 5.40
CA ILE A 65 -5.27 11.65 6.73
C ILE A 65 -3.91 11.18 7.23
N ASP A 66 -3.54 11.59 8.45
CA ASP A 66 -2.22 11.30 9.05
C ASP A 66 -1.06 11.67 8.12
N GLY A 67 -1.18 12.81 7.42
CA GLY A 67 -0.18 13.29 6.45
C GLY A 67 -0.13 12.51 5.13
N LYS A 68 -0.95 11.47 4.96
CA LYS A 68 -1.01 10.68 3.73
C LYS A 68 -2.05 11.24 2.78
N PRO A 69 -1.68 11.56 1.53
CA PRO A 69 -2.62 12.03 0.54
C PRO A 69 -3.59 10.92 0.15
N LEU A 70 -4.89 11.23 0.08
CA LEU A 70 -5.96 10.29 -0.26
C LEU A 70 -6.59 10.60 -1.61
N PHE A 71 -7.03 11.84 -1.79
CA PHE A 71 -7.71 12.27 -3.00
C PHE A 71 -7.62 13.79 -3.14
N TYR A 72 -7.95 14.26 -4.34
CA TYR A 72 -8.09 15.67 -4.65
C TYR A 72 -9.57 16.06 -4.65
N ILE A 73 -9.87 17.23 -4.12
CA ILE A 73 -11.13 17.93 -4.31
C ILE A 73 -10.88 19.00 -5.38
N GLN A 74 -11.71 19.04 -6.37
CA GLN A 74 -11.58 19.94 -7.51
C GLN A 74 -12.84 20.77 -7.71
N GLU A 75 -12.78 21.70 -8.64
CA GLU A 75 -13.90 22.56 -8.99
C GLU A 75 -15.21 21.75 -9.15
N GLY A 76 -16.28 22.24 -8.55
CA GLY A 76 -17.59 21.59 -8.50
C GLY A 76 -17.80 20.61 -7.35
N ASP A 77 -16.79 20.31 -6.54
CA ASP A 77 -16.94 19.40 -5.40
C ASP A 77 -17.46 20.13 -4.14
N LEU A 78 -18.23 19.40 -3.31
CA LEU A 78 -18.66 19.84 -1.99
C LEU A 78 -17.65 19.46 -0.91
N ILE A 79 -17.29 20.44 -0.07
CA ILE A 79 -16.41 20.29 1.08
C ILE A 79 -17.24 20.38 2.35
N GLY A 80 -16.92 19.56 3.35
CA GLY A 80 -17.53 19.65 4.69
C GLY A 80 -18.47 18.51 5.03
N LEU A 81 -18.80 17.61 4.09
CA LEU A 81 -19.71 16.48 4.35
C LEU A 81 -19.20 15.53 5.44
N ARG A 82 -17.88 15.41 5.61
CA ARG A 82 -17.27 14.61 6.69
C ARG A 82 -17.32 15.25 8.06
N GLN A 83 -17.54 16.56 8.14
CA GLN A 83 -17.55 17.28 9.41
C GLN A 83 -18.73 16.84 10.28
N GLY A 84 -18.45 16.62 11.57
CA GLY A 84 -19.43 16.09 12.51
C GLY A 84 -19.56 14.56 12.51
N LEU A 85 -18.87 13.85 11.62
CA LEU A 85 -18.74 12.39 11.70
C LEU A 85 -17.63 12.04 12.69
N ASN A 86 -17.84 11.02 13.50
CA ASN A 86 -16.81 10.47 14.38
C ASN A 86 -15.82 9.62 13.56
N ALA A 87 -15.02 10.28 12.74
CA ALA A 87 -14.04 9.68 11.84
C ALA A 87 -12.67 10.34 12.02
N ALA A 88 -11.62 9.70 11.53
CA ALA A 88 -10.28 10.27 11.55
C ALA A 88 -10.26 11.68 10.93
N PRO A 89 -9.57 12.64 11.54
CA PRO A 89 -9.49 14.01 11.03
C PRO A 89 -8.87 13.99 9.63
N CYS A 90 -9.45 14.78 8.73
CA CYS A 90 -8.96 14.95 7.37
C CYS A 90 -8.51 16.40 7.21
N THR A 91 -7.24 16.60 6.90
CA THR A 91 -6.65 17.89 6.58
C THR A 91 -6.86 18.18 5.11
N TYR A 92 -7.23 19.41 4.78
CA TYR A 92 -7.40 19.87 3.40
C TYR A 92 -6.41 20.98 3.12
N ARG A 93 -5.42 20.69 2.29
CA ARG A 93 -4.32 21.58 1.93
C ARG A 93 -4.49 22.09 0.49
N SER A 94 -4.17 23.35 0.25
CA SER A 94 -4.00 23.91 -1.10
C SER A 94 -2.67 24.62 -1.23
N GLU A 95 -2.00 24.44 -2.36
CA GLU A 95 -0.77 25.15 -2.73
C GLU A 95 -1.06 26.34 -3.65
N GLU A 96 -2.30 26.42 -4.15
CA GLU A 96 -2.77 27.46 -5.07
C GLU A 96 -3.96 28.21 -4.47
N PRO A 97 -4.24 29.45 -4.94
CA PRO A 97 -5.44 30.17 -4.53
C PRO A 97 -6.71 29.40 -4.86
N LEU A 98 -7.69 29.47 -3.99
CA LEU A 98 -8.98 28.81 -4.16
C LEU A 98 -10.16 29.75 -3.86
N VAL A 99 -11.30 29.47 -4.47
CA VAL A 99 -12.55 30.21 -4.27
C VAL A 99 -13.60 29.25 -3.72
N LEU A 100 -14.15 29.59 -2.54
CA LEU A 100 -15.16 28.81 -1.85
C LEU A 100 -16.46 29.59 -1.76
N VAL A 101 -17.58 28.90 -2.02
CA VAL A 101 -18.93 29.43 -1.84
C VAL A 101 -19.56 28.74 -0.62
N PRO A 102 -19.85 29.48 0.47
CA PRO A 102 -20.39 28.89 1.69
C PRO A 102 -21.90 28.66 1.62
N TYR A 103 -22.36 27.53 2.12
CA TYR A 103 -23.77 27.19 2.29
C TYR A 103 -24.01 26.72 3.71
N ASP A 104 -25.11 27.20 4.31
CA ASP A 104 -25.53 26.73 5.62
C ASP A 104 -25.93 25.26 5.55
N ARG A 105 -25.36 24.47 6.45
CA ARG A 105 -25.55 23.00 6.45
C ARG A 105 -27.00 22.60 6.62
N GLU A 106 -27.72 23.20 7.55
CA GLU A 106 -29.12 22.85 7.84
C GLU A 106 -30.03 23.23 6.67
N SER A 107 -29.79 24.40 6.10
CA SER A 107 -30.52 24.88 4.93
C SER A 107 -30.31 23.98 3.73
N LEU A 108 -29.09 23.53 3.48
CA LEU A 108 -28.80 22.59 2.39
C LEU A 108 -29.53 21.26 2.60
N PHE A 109 -29.47 20.69 3.80
CA PHE A 109 -30.17 19.41 4.02
C PHE A 109 -31.67 19.54 3.96
N ARG A 110 -32.26 20.64 4.46
CA ARG A 110 -33.69 20.94 4.27
C ARG A 110 -34.04 21.06 2.79
N HIS A 111 -33.20 21.73 2.01
CA HIS A 111 -33.37 21.89 0.56
C HIS A 111 -33.30 20.55 -0.17
N ILE A 112 -32.38 19.66 0.22
CA ILE A 112 -32.30 18.29 -0.32
C ILE A 112 -33.56 17.50 0.03
N HIS A 113 -34.00 17.53 1.29
CA HIS A 113 -35.17 16.77 1.75
C HIS A 113 -36.49 17.27 1.14
N ALA A 114 -36.56 18.50 0.69
CA ALA A 114 -37.75 19.05 0.05
C ALA A 114 -38.04 18.51 -1.36
N SER A 115 -37.16 17.67 -1.95
CA SER A 115 -37.34 17.15 -3.30
C SER A 115 -36.79 15.73 -3.43
N ASN A 116 -37.61 14.81 -3.88
CA ASN A 116 -37.21 13.42 -4.16
C ASN A 116 -36.03 13.38 -5.15
N ARG A 117 -36.04 14.25 -6.16
CA ARG A 117 -34.97 14.32 -7.15
C ARG A 117 -33.61 14.71 -6.52
N ARG A 118 -33.63 15.69 -5.60
CA ARG A 118 -32.42 16.10 -4.89
C ARG A 118 -31.92 15.04 -3.90
N GLN A 119 -32.84 14.30 -3.26
CA GLN A 119 -32.48 13.14 -2.43
C GLN A 119 -31.80 12.03 -3.23
N GLU A 120 -32.34 11.72 -4.42
CA GLU A 120 -31.70 10.75 -5.33
C GLU A 120 -30.31 11.19 -5.75
N LEU A 121 -30.15 12.44 -6.18
CA LEU A 121 -28.86 13.04 -6.57
C LEU A 121 -27.85 13.02 -5.41
N PHE A 122 -28.28 13.38 -4.22
CA PHE A 122 -27.42 13.36 -3.04
C PHE A 122 -26.99 11.91 -2.71
N THR A 123 -27.92 10.97 -2.73
CA THR A 123 -27.63 9.55 -2.53
C THR A 123 -26.65 9.03 -3.59
N GLN A 124 -26.86 9.36 -4.85
CA GLN A 124 -25.95 9.01 -5.94
C GLN A 124 -24.55 9.61 -5.74
N TYR A 125 -24.48 10.87 -5.28
CA TYR A 125 -23.22 11.54 -5.00
C TYR A 125 -22.43 10.82 -3.90
N ILE A 126 -23.06 10.52 -2.76
CA ILE A 126 -22.42 9.85 -1.64
C ILE A 126 -22.02 8.41 -1.99
N LEU A 127 -22.92 7.63 -2.60
CA LEU A 127 -22.61 6.25 -2.99
C LEU A 127 -21.53 6.19 -4.08
N GLY A 128 -21.54 7.15 -5.01
CA GLY A 128 -20.51 7.23 -6.05
C GLY A 128 -19.11 7.56 -5.46
N GLN A 129 -19.03 8.47 -4.50
CA GLN A 129 -17.78 8.73 -3.77
C GLN A 129 -17.31 7.51 -2.99
N ALA A 130 -18.22 6.81 -2.30
CA ALA A 130 -17.91 5.58 -1.57
C ALA A 130 -17.40 4.47 -2.52
N ALA A 131 -18.02 4.32 -3.69
CA ALA A 131 -17.57 3.36 -4.71
C ALA A 131 -16.15 3.69 -5.19
N LEU A 132 -15.86 4.94 -5.54
CA LEU A 132 -14.52 5.37 -5.94
C LEU A 132 -13.47 5.07 -4.86
N MET A 133 -13.77 5.35 -3.60
CA MET A 133 -12.87 5.07 -2.48
C MET A 133 -12.68 3.57 -2.26
N SER A 134 -13.74 2.77 -2.36
CA SER A 134 -13.67 1.31 -2.23
C SER A 134 -12.80 0.69 -3.33
N ASP A 135 -12.95 1.17 -4.55
CA ASP A 135 -12.14 0.74 -5.69
C ASP A 135 -10.66 1.12 -5.53
N ALA A 136 -10.39 2.33 -5.03
CA ALA A 136 -9.02 2.77 -4.74
C ALA A 136 -8.40 1.90 -3.65
N LEU A 137 -9.13 1.60 -2.58
CA LEU A 137 -8.69 0.73 -1.50
C LEU A 137 -8.41 -0.69 -2.01
N ALA A 138 -9.29 -1.24 -2.85
CA ALA A 138 -9.10 -2.57 -3.43
C ALA A 138 -7.82 -2.63 -4.29
N ARG A 139 -7.53 -1.57 -5.05
CA ARG A 139 -6.31 -1.48 -5.87
C ARG A 139 -5.05 -1.21 -5.06
N SER A 140 -5.15 -0.49 -3.95
CA SER A 140 -4.01 -0.22 -3.06
C SER A 140 -3.60 -1.45 -2.24
N LYS A 141 -4.49 -2.42 -2.08
CA LYS A 141 -4.15 -3.70 -1.45
C LYS A 141 -3.39 -4.56 -2.45
N PRO A 142 -2.18 -5.01 -2.12
CA PRO A 142 -1.51 -6.02 -2.92
C PRO A 142 -2.43 -7.25 -3.00
N ALA A 143 -2.46 -7.90 -4.17
CA ALA A 143 -3.21 -9.14 -4.32
C ALA A 143 -2.77 -10.12 -3.21
N GLU A 144 -3.73 -10.66 -2.45
CA GLU A 144 -3.42 -11.74 -1.51
C GLU A 144 -2.93 -12.94 -2.31
N VAL A 145 -1.63 -13.05 -2.46
CA VAL A 145 -1.02 -14.25 -3.00
C VAL A 145 -1.07 -15.29 -1.91
N ARG A 146 -1.98 -16.24 -2.05
CA ARG A 146 -1.88 -17.50 -1.30
C ARG A 146 -0.89 -18.37 -2.05
N PRO A 147 0.35 -18.52 -1.56
CA PRO A 147 1.32 -19.34 -2.26
C PRO A 147 0.79 -20.78 -2.31
N VAL A 148 0.81 -21.37 -3.50
CA VAL A 148 0.64 -22.81 -3.63
C VAL A 148 1.96 -23.42 -3.12
N THR A 149 2.05 -23.61 -1.81
CA THR A 149 3.22 -24.16 -1.15
C THR A 149 3.12 -25.67 -1.16
N GLY A 150 4.18 -26.31 -1.66
CA GLY A 150 4.39 -27.75 -1.50
C GLY A 150 5.28 -28.00 -0.29
N PHE A 151 4.98 -29.04 0.50
CA PHE A 151 5.90 -29.55 1.50
C PHE A 151 6.64 -30.76 0.93
N GLN A 152 7.95 -30.81 1.15
CA GLN A 152 8.77 -31.95 0.71
C GLN A 152 9.64 -32.41 1.87
N HIS A 153 9.68 -33.73 2.06
CA HIS A 153 10.51 -34.37 3.07
C HIS A 153 11.78 -34.91 2.44
N PHE A 154 12.89 -34.64 3.11
CA PHE A 154 14.22 -35.13 2.71
C PHE A 154 14.84 -35.94 3.84
N PRO A 155 15.40 -37.10 3.56
CA PRO A 155 16.21 -37.84 4.55
C PRO A 155 17.52 -37.09 4.82
N ALA A 156 18.14 -37.38 5.95
CA ALA A 156 19.49 -36.90 6.23
C ALA A 156 20.47 -37.29 5.11
N GLY A 157 21.33 -36.35 4.71
CA GLY A 157 22.27 -36.49 3.59
C GLY A 157 21.67 -36.20 2.20
N ALA A 158 20.38 -35.94 2.10
CA ALA A 158 19.77 -35.58 0.82
C ALA A 158 20.10 -34.15 0.41
N GLU A 159 20.30 -33.95 -0.88
CA GLU A 159 20.55 -32.62 -1.48
C GLU A 159 19.20 -31.90 -1.73
N LEU A 160 19.03 -30.72 -1.15
CA LEU A 160 17.85 -29.86 -1.31
C LEU A 160 18.02 -28.90 -2.48
N ILE A 161 19.23 -28.37 -2.63
CA ILE A 161 19.65 -27.46 -3.70
C ILE A 161 21.04 -27.88 -4.14
N ARG A 162 21.32 -27.81 -5.45
CA ARG A 162 22.64 -28.01 -6.02
C ARG A 162 23.21 -26.69 -6.54
N GLU A 163 24.49 -26.45 -6.24
CA GLU A 163 25.26 -25.32 -6.80
C GLU A 163 25.26 -25.39 -8.34
N GLY A 164 24.99 -24.28 -9.01
CA GLY A 164 24.92 -24.17 -10.45
C GLY A 164 23.57 -24.47 -11.09
N ASP A 165 22.57 -24.94 -10.33
CA ASP A 165 21.22 -25.18 -10.86
C ASP A 165 20.46 -23.84 -11.05
N GLU A 166 19.42 -23.88 -11.88
CA GLU A 166 18.49 -22.77 -12.05
C GLU A 166 17.63 -22.56 -10.79
N ALA A 167 17.29 -21.30 -10.51
CA ALA A 167 16.53 -20.93 -9.32
C ALA A 167 15.06 -20.70 -9.67
N ASP A 168 14.22 -21.67 -9.41
CA ASP A 168 12.77 -21.65 -9.65
C ASP A 168 11.94 -21.56 -8.36
N HIS A 169 12.52 -21.92 -7.21
CA HIS A 169 11.86 -21.93 -5.91
C HIS A 169 12.72 -21.29 -4.83
N VAL A 170 12.05 -20.83 -3.77
CA VAL A 170 12.63 -20.50 -2.47
C VAL A 170 12.14 -21.52 -1.46
N PHE A 171 12.94 -21.81 -0.47
CA PHE A 171 12.68 -22.86 0.50
C PHE A 171 12.65 -22.28 1.93
N ILE A 172 11.81 -22.86 2.79
CA ILE A 172 11.78 -22.58 4.22
C ILE A 172 11.86 -23.92 4.94
N ILE A 173 12.81 -24.09 5.86
CA ILE A 173 12.86 -25.27 6.71
C ILE A 173 11.74 -25.18 7.74
N THR A 174 10.80 -26.12 7.72
CA THR A 174 9.72 -26.23 8.73
C THR A 174 10.09 -27.21 9.84
N GLU A 175 10.90 -28.23 9.52
CA GLU A 175 11.44 -29.19 10.47
C GLU A 175 12.83 -29.63 10.02
N GLY A 176 13.71 -29.94 10.97
CA GLY A 176 15.06 -30.40 10.70
C GLY A 176 16.07 -29.28 10.57
N HIS A 177 17.18 -29.57 9.88
CA HIS A 177 18.35 -28.72 9.74
C HIS A 177 19.12 -29.08 8.47
N ALA A 178 19.73 -28.09 7.82
CA ALA A 178 20.55 -28.28 6.63
C ALA A 178 21.85 -27.48 6.69
N GLU A 179 22.82 -27.85 5.86
CA GLU A 179 24.13 -27.22 5.75
C GLU A 179 24.36 -26.77 4.31
N ALA A 180 24.94 -25.57 4.15
CA ALA A 180 25.27 -25.00 2.85
C ALA A 180 26.77 -25.15 2.54
N PHE A 181 27.07 -25.55 1.30
CA PHE A 181 28.42 -25.83 0.79
C PHE A 181 28.66 -25.05 -0.51
N VAL A 182 29.85 -24.52 -0.69
CA VAL A 182 30.32 -23.91 -1.93
C VAL A 182 31.63 -24.58 -2.31
N GLY A 183 31.68 -25.20 -3.51
CA GLY A 183 32.85 -25.95 -3.93
C GLY A 183 33.22 -27.09 -2.96
N GLY A 184 32.27 -27.67 -2.26
CA GLY A 184 32.47 -28.71 -1.25
C GLY A 184 32.90 -28.22 0.14
N ILE A 185 33.09 -26.92 0.33
CA ILE A 185 33.45 -26.32 1.62
C ILE A 185 32.17 -25.84 2.31
N LYS A 186 31.96 -26.21 3.58
CA LYS A 186 30.83 -25.74 4.38
C LYS A 186 30.96 -24.23 4.60
N VAL A 187 29.92 -23.48 4.21
CA VAL A 187 29.86 -22.03 4.33
C VAL A 187 28.75 -21.52 5.27
N GLY A 188 27.95 -22.43 5.81
CA GLY A 188 26.93 -22.04 6.79
C GLY A 188 25.92 -23.14 7.10
N ASP A 189 25.09 -22.84 8.07
CA ASP A 189 23.98 -23.65 8.52
C ASP A 189 22.65 -23.00 8.12
N VAL A 190 21.62 -23.80 7.88
CA VAL A 190 20.26 -23.36 7.62
C VAL A 190 19.36 -23.98 8.68
N GLN A 191 18.82 -23.13 9.54
CA GLN A 191 18.05 -23.53 10.71
C GLN A 191 16.55 -23.62 10.37
N ARG A 192 15.78 -24.18 11.32
CA ARG A 192 14.32 -24.14 11.25
C ARG A 192 13.82 -22.69 11.14
N ASP A 193 12.75 -22.50 10.36
CA ASP A 193 12.09 -21.22 10.04
C ASP A 193 12.99 -20.24 9.23
N GLU A 194 14.15 -20.70 8.76
CA GLU A 194 15.03 -19.92 7.92
C GLU A 194 14.70 -20.08 6.44
N ILE A 195 14.75 -18.93 5.72
CA ILE A 195 14.51 -18.85 4.27
C ILE A 195 15.86 -19.04 3.57
N PHE A 196 15.93 -19.96 2.61
CA PHE A 196 17.13 -20.19 1.83
C PHE A 196 16.85 -20.36 0.33
N GLY A 197 17.89 -20.26 -0.49
CA GLY A 197 17.77 -20.28 -1.94
C GLY A 197 17.27 -18.95 -2.56
N ALA A 198 17.00 -17.91 -1.75
CA ALA A 198 16.49 -16.63 -2.24
C ALA A 198 17.55 -15.80 -3.00
N MET A 199 18.86 -15.98 -2.72
CA MET A 199 19.93 -15.19 -3.35
C MET A 199 19.87 -15.23 -4.88
N ALA A 200 19.81 -16.41 -5.46
CA ALA A 200 19.77 -16.61 -6.91
C ALA A 200 18.55 -15.96 -7.57
N LEU A 201 17.44 -15.75 -6.84
CA LEU A 201 16.31 -15.02 -7.34
C LEU A 201 16.58 -13.52 -7.50
N PHE A 202 17.28 -12.93 -6.50
CA PHE A 202 17.56 -11.49 -6.49
C PHE A 202 18.70 -11.11 -7.41
N THR A 203 19.75 -11.97 -7.48
CA THR A 203 20.91 -11.75 -8.35
C THR A 203 20.65 -12.13 -9.80
N ARG A 204 19.56 -12.90 -10.06
CA ARG A 204 19.24 -13.49 -11.39
C ARG A 204 20.35 -14.43 -11.88
N GLU A 205 21.05 -15.04 -10.94
CA GLU A 205 22.13 -15.99 -11.19
C GLU A 205 21.67 -17.41 -10.84
N LYS A 206 22.52 -18.37 -11.14
CA LYS A 206 22.34 -19.76 -10.72
C LYS A 206 22.52 -19.93 -9.22
N ARG A 207 22.13 -21.09 -8.67
CA ARG A 207 22.33 -21.42 -7.27
C ARG A 207 23.80 -21.27 -6.88
N SER A 208 24.08 -20.47 -5.88
CA SER A 208 25.44 -20.15 -5.42
C SER A 208 26.02 -21.19 -4.44
N ALA A 209 25.22 -22.14 -3.97
CA ALA A 209 25.63 -23.15 -3.00
C ALA A 209 24.80 -24.42 -3.14
N THR A 210 25.38 -25.54 -2.76
CA THR A 210 24.67 -26.79 -2.50
C THR A 210 24.18 -26.83 -1.07
N VAL A 211 22.90 -27.17 -0.85
CA VAL A 211 22.31 -27.29 0.49
C VAL A 211 21.92 -28.73 0.74
N ILE A 212 22.44 -29.33 1.82
CA ILE A 212 22.26 -30.72 2.18
C ILE A 212 21.57 -30.85 3.53
N ALA A 213 20.56 -31.69 3.65
CA ALA A 213 19.90 -32.02 4.90
C ALA A 213 20.88 -32.72 5.87
N SER A 214 21.18 -32.12 7.00
CA SER A 214 22.01 -32.74 8.04
C SER A 214 21.24 -33.66 8.97
N THR A 215 19.91 -33.45 9.05
CA THR A 215 18.95 -34.31 9.74
C THR A 215 17.77 -34.60 8.79
N PRO A 216 16.82 -35.49 9.09
CA PRO A 216 15.57 -35.57 8.38
C PRO A 216 14.89 -34.22 8.37
N THR A 217 14.67 -33.64 7.17
CA THR A 217 14.27 -32.22 7.01
C THR A 217 13.01 -32.10 6.17
N THR A 218 12.06 -31.31 6.64
CA THR A 218 10.88 -30.91 5.89
C THR A 218 11.04 -29.46 5.45
N VAL A 219 10.87 -29.21 4.16
CA VAL A 219 10.90 -27.87 3.60
C VAL A 219 9.57 -27.50 2.99
N MET A 220 9.20 -26.25 3.10
CA MET A 220 8.15 -25.61 2.34
C MET A 220 8.77 -24.98 1.09
N MET A 221 8.29 -25.34 -0.09
CA MET A 221 8.74 -24.83 -1.38
C MET A 221 7.79 -23.74 -1.86
N ILE A 222 8.31 -22.59 -2.23
CA ILE A 222 7.56 -21.44 -2.73
C ILE A 222 8.09 -21.09 -4.13
N PRO A 223 7.26 -21.17 -5.18
CA PRO A 223 7.66 -20.75 -6.52
C PRO A 223 8.14 -19.29 -6.56
N LYS A 224 9.11 -19.01 -7.40
CA LYS A 224 9.78 -17.71 -7.54
C LYS A 224 8.79 -16.53 -7.65
N GLU A 225 7.82 -16.62 -8.56
CA GLU A 225 6.86 -15.58 -8.84
C GLU A 225 5.96 -15.31 -7.63
N GLN A 226 5.58 -16.36 -6.92
CA GLN A 226 4.76 -16.28 -5.72
C GLN A 226 5.56 -15.72 -4.52
N PHE A 227 6.85 -16.03 -4.43
CA PHE A 227 7.70 -15.51 -3.35
C PHE A 227 7.86 -13.99 -3.45
N LEU A 228 8.10 -13.45 -4.65
CA LEU A 228 8.20 -12.00 -4.86
C LEU A 228 6.89 -11.28 -4.52
N ALA A 229 5.76 -11.84 -4.97
CA ALA A 229 4.44 -11.31 -4.66
C ALA A 229 4.11 -11.42 -3.15
N LEU A 230 4.53 -12.50 -2.50
CA LEU A 230 4.37 -12.70 -1.05
C LEU A 230 5.18 -11.68 -0.24
N MET A 231 6.38 -11.33 -0.66
CA MET A 231 7.19 -10.28 -0.05
C MET A 231 6.54 -8.90 -0.17
N GLN A 232 5.95 -8.59 -1.32
CA GLN A 232 5.23 -7.32 -1.54
C GLN A 232 3.96 -7.22 -0.68
N SER A 233 3.23 -8.34 -0.54
CA SER A 233 1.99 -8.39 0.24
C SER A 233 2.21 -8.53 1.75
N ASN A 234 3.38 -9.02 2.16
CA ASN A 234 3.72 -9.25 3.57
C ASN A 234 5.11 -8.68 3.92
N PRO A 235 5.19 -7.41 4.31
CA PRO A 235 6.45 -6.74 4.66
C PRO A 235 7.26 -7.45 5.76
N ARG A 236 6.60 -8.23 6.64
CA ARG A 236 7.31 -8.98 7.69
C ARG A 236 8.23 -10.05 7.13
N ILE A 237 7.82 -10.71 6.04
CA ILE A 237 8.66 -11.72 5.36
C ILE A 237 9.88 -11.04 4.74
N ALA A 238 9.70 -9.90 4.08
CA ALA A 238 10.82 -9.13 3.55
C ALA A 238 11.78 -8.67 4.65
N HIS A 239 11.24 -8.18 5.79
CA HIS A 239 12.05 -7.76 6.93
C HIS A 239 12.85 -8.93 7.53
N SER A 240 12.22 -10.09 7.75
CA SER A 240 12.90 -11.29 8.27
C SER A 240 14.03 -11.76 7.35
N LEU A 241 13.82 -11.71 6.03
CA LEU A 241 14.85 -12.05 5.06
C LEU A 241 16.03 -11.06 5.12
N ILE A 242 15.75 -9.76 5.15
CA ILE A 242 16.78 -8.71 5.27
C ILE A 242 17.58 -8.89 6.57
N GLU A 243 16.92 -9.17 7.68
CA GLU A 243 17.58 -9.43 8.96
C GLU A 243 18.49 -10.66 8.90
N SER A 244 18.02 -11.77 8.32
CA SER A 244 18.82 -12.97 8.12
C SER A 244 20.05 -12.69 7.23
N MET A 245 19.89 -11.94 6.15
CA MET A 245 21.01 -11.56 5.27
C MET A 245 22.01 -10.65 5.99
N ALA A 246 21.54 -9.68 6.77
CA ALA A 246 22.41 -8.78 7.54
C ALA A 246 23.24 -9.54 8.58
N ARG A 247 22.64 -10.48 9.32
CA ARG A 247 23.35 -11.37 10.26
C ARG A 247 24.43 -12.19 9.56
N ARG A 248 24.11 -12.73 8.37
CA ARG A 248 25.05 -13.53 7.59
C ARG A 248 26.25 -12.73 7.10
N ILE A 249 26.01 -11.49 6.65
CA ILE A 249 27.09 -10.55 6.27
C ILE A 249 27.97 -10.23 7.47
N ASP A 250 27.42 -10.00 8.66
CA ASP A 250 28.19 -9.72 9.87
C ASP A 250 29.08 -10.91 10.25
N LEU A 251 28.55 -12.13 10.23
CA LEU A 251 29.33 -13.34 10.47
C LEU A 251 30.46 -13.50 9.46
N MET A 252 30.18 -13.36 8.17
CA MET A 252 31.20 -13.45 7.11
C MET A 252 32.31 -12.39 7.29
N ASN A 253 31.96 -11.18 7.67
CA ASN A 253 32.94 -10.11 7.92
C ASN A 253 33.86 -10.43 9.12
N ARG A 254 33.29 -11.03 10.17
CA ARG A 254 34.10 -11.47 11.34
C ARG A 254 35.06 -12.59 10.95
N GLU A 255 34.59 -13.60 10.23
CA GLU A 255 35.43 -14.70 9.73
C GLU A 255 36.55 -14.18 8.81
N LEU A 256 36.21 -13.32 7.87
CA LEU A 256 37.18 -12.70 6.96
C LEU A 256 38.23 -11.88 7.71
N THR A 257 37.81 -11.14 8.72
CA THR A 257 38.72 -10.37 9.55
C THR A 257 39.68 -11.28 10.34
N HIS A 258 39.16 -12.38 10.90
CA HIS A 258 39.97 -13.37 11.59
C HIS A 258 40.97 -14.05 10.62
N TYR A 259 40.53 -14.45 9.44
CA TYR A 259 41.44 -15.00 8.41
C TYR A 259 42.55 -14.03 8.03
N LYS A 260 42.23 -12.75 7.79
CA LYS A 260 43.23 -11.74 7.45
C LYS A 260 44.25 -11.53 8.57
N GLN A 261 43.86 -11.64 9.83
CA GLN A 261 44.77 -11.56 10.96
C GLN A 261 45.71 -12.77 11.04
N LEU A 262 45.21 -13.97 10.73
CA LEU A 262 46.03 -15.20 10.70
C LEU A 262 47.07 -15.23 9.56
N VAL A 263 46.73 -14.62 8.40
CA VAL A 263 47.63 -14.59 7.23
C VAL A 263 48.65 -13.45 7.31
N ALA A 264 48.40 -12.44 8.15
CA ALA A 264 49.30 -11.29 8.35
C ALA A 264 50.46 -11.55 9.37
N HIS A 265 50.47 -12.73 9.97
CA HIS A 265 51.54 -13.25 10.84
C HIS A 265 52.22 -14.46 10.20
#